data_4412f0273c5f2398f6d79a831df051dd
#
_entry.id   4412f0273c5f2398f6d79a831df051dd
#
_cell.length_a   1.000
_cell.length_b   1.000
_cell.length_c   1.000
_cell.angle_alpha   90.00
_cell.angle_beta   90.00
_cell.angle_gamma   90.00
#
_symmetry.space_group_name_H-M   'P 1'
#
loop_
_entity.id
_entity.type
_entity.pdbx_description
1 polymer ?
#
loop_
_entity_poly.entity_id
_entity_poly.type
_entity_poly.pdbx_seq_one_letter_code
_entity_poly.pdbx_strand_id
1 'polypeptide(L)'
;MKVRQSNMELLRIIAMFLVLLVHADFFSLGAPSASDCVEDPIDSCLKVFFEAISIACVDIFVCLSGWFGIRPTIKGFSNFVFQCLFWLIGLYVVTLILGTSSISIQGLMGCFALTKLNWFIKAYILLYILAPVLNAFVEKASQKDFRNVLIAFFTFEFIYGWIFSGSTQHIQSGYSTISFIGLYLLARYVRLYQPRISLKSKSFYVASLCIAPICVTAAYITPPIWGIKTTILGSLWISYISPYCIAFSMFMILIFSKIQIQSKVINWIAASSFAVFLIHTNPNTLWHFKDFFIDLYKTTGCFEYWLYTFVILMLIFVTAVVIDQIRIIAWKYLWQKIESKNND
;
A
#
# COMPACT_ATOMS: atom_id res chain seq x y z
N MET A 1 2.40 5.23 28.32
CA MET A 1 2.29 5.21 26.84
C MET A 1 3.32 4.23 26.28
N LYS A 2 2.92 3.27 25.41
CA LYS A 2 3.93 2.46 24.70
C LYS A 2 4.73 3.40 23.77
N VAL A 3 6.05 3.34 23.86
CA VAL A 3 6.95 4.10 22.99
C VAL A 3 6.69 3.67 21.53
N ARG A 4 6.44 4.61 20.64
CA ARG A 4 6.29 4.34 19.20
C ARG A 4 7.60 3.78 18.65
N GLN A 5 7.52 2.73 17.85
CA GLN A 5 8.68 2.12 17.19
C GLN A 5 8.99 2.90 15.89
N SER A 6 9.88 3.89 15.98
CA SER A 6 10.17 4.80 14.85
C SER A 6 10.71 4.08 13.62
N ASN A 7 11.36 2.91 13.77
CA ASN A 7 11.75 2.04 12.66
C ASN A 7 10.55 1.56 11.84
N MET A 8 9.47 1.12 12.49
CA MET A 8 8.26 0.67 11.81
C MET A 8 7.42 1.85 11.29
N GLU A 9 7.49 3.01 11.96
CA GLU A 9 6.91 4.24 11.44
C GLU A 9 7.65 4.72 10.18
N LEU A 10 8.98 4.56 10.12
CA LEU A 10 9.75 4.84 8.91
C LEU A 10 9.35 3.90 7.76
N LEU A 11 9.15 2.60 8.04
CA LEU A 11 8.64 1.68 7.03
C LEU A 11 7.25 2.11 6.51
N ARG A 12 6.38 2.61 7.38
CA ARG A 12 5.07 3.16 6.97
C ARG A 12 5.21 4.35 6.02
N ILE A 13 6.16 5.25 6.29
CA ILE A 13 6.48 6.40 5.42
C ILE A 13 6.95 5.90 4.06
N ILE A 14 7.90 4.96 4.03
CA ILE A 14 8.42 4.37 2.79
C ILE A 14 7.29 3.69 2.01
N ALA A 15 6.47 2.85 2.66
CA ALA A 15 5.35 2.19 2.00
C ALA A 15 4.38 3.21 1.38
N MET A 16 4.13 4.35 2.04
CA MET A 16 3.28 5.40 1.47
C MET A 16 3.94 6.11 0.29
N PHE A 17 5.26 6.32 0.33
CA PHE A 17 5.98 6.84 -0.83
C PHE A 17 5.92 5.87 -2.02
N LEU A 18 6.02 4.56 -1.77
CA LEU A 18 5.84 3.54 -2.80
C LEU A 18 4.41 3.53 -3.38
N VAL A 19 3.38 3.88 -2.59
CA VAL A 19 2.01 4.07 -3.12
C VAL A 19 1.94 5.22 -4.12
N LEU A 20 2.63 6.34 -3.85
CA LEU A 20 2.72 7.43 -4.82
C LEU A 20 3.44 6.97 -6.09
N LEU A 21 4.52 6.21 -5.94
CA LEU A 21 5.34 5.75 -7.05
C LEU A 21 4.56 4.79 -7.98
N VAL A 22 3.86 3.79 -7.43
CA VAL A 22 3.03 2.86 -8.22
C VAL A 22 1.93 3.59 -9.00
N HIS A 23 1.40 4.69 -8.45
CA HIS A 23 0.40 5.50 -9.15
C HIS A 23 1.01 6.42 -10.22
N ALA A 24 2.25 6.86 -10.06
CA ALA A 24 2.98 7.62 -11.10
C ALA A 24 3.49 6.73 -12.24
N ASP A 25 3.69 5.42 -11.98
CA ASP A 25 4.20 4.43 -12.93
C ASP A 25 3.05 3.71 -13.68
N PHE A 26 2.83 2.43 -13.44
CA PHE A 26 1.88 1.61 -14.21
C PHE A 26 0.45 2.11 -14.17
N PHE A 27 0.00 2.68 -13.06
CA PHE A 27 -1.34 3.25 -13.00
C PHE A 27 -1.50 4.46 -13.95
N SER A 28 -0.49 5.31 -14.08
CA SER A 28 -0.53 6.48 -14.97
C SER A 28 -0.12 6.14 -16.40
N LEU A 29 1.02 5.49 -16.58
CA LEU A 29 1.63 5.24 -17.87
C LEU A 29 1.18 3.93 -18.52
N GLY A 30 0.69 2.99 -17.74
CA GLY A 30 0.43 1.61 -18.18
C GLY A 30 1.70 0.74 -18.19
N ALA A 31 1.48 -0.56 -18.15
CA ALA A 31 2.56 -1.54 -18.26
C ALA A 31 3.12 -1.58 -19.68
N PRO A 32 4.44 -1.69 -19.88
CA PRO A 32 5.03 -1.82 -21.21
C PRO A 32 4.49 -3.05 -21.95
N SER A 33 4.15 -2.87 -23.21
CA SER A 33 3.79 -3.97 -24.11
C SER A 33 5.04 -4.75 -24.54
N ALA A 34 4.84 -5.89 -25.20
CA ALA A 34 5.95 -6.66 -25.77
C ALA A 34 6.70 -5.86 -26.88
N SER A 35 5.99 -5.01 -27.63
CA SER A 35 6.63 -4.10 -28.61
C SER A 35 7.47 -3.04 -27.92
N ASP A 36 6.95 -2.39 -26.86
CA ASP A 36 7.68 -1.35 -26.14
C ASP A 36 8.99 -1.92 -25.53
N CYS A 37 8.96 -3.15 -25.04
CA CYS A 37 10.16 -3.83 -24.52
C CYS A 37 11.26 -4.02 -25.58
N VAL A 38 10.89 -4.14 -26.86
CA VAL A 38 11.85 -4.30 -27.96
C VAL A 38 12.27 -2.95 -28.52
N GLU A 39 11.35 -2.00 -28.67
CA GLU A 39 11.59 -0.67 -29.27
C GLU A 39 12.35 0.25 -28.31
N ASP A 40 11.99 0.25 -27.03
CA ASP A 40 12.68 1.01 -25.98
C ASP A 40 12.90 0.15 -24.71
N PRO A 41 13.92 -0.74 -24.72
CA PRO A 41 14.19 -1.65 -23.61
C PRO A 41 14.63 -0.93 -22.34
N ILE A 42 15.27 0.25 -22.45
CA ILE A 42 15.75 0.98 -21.27
C ILE A 42 14.58 1.58 -20.51
N ASP A 43 13.68 2.26 -21.21
CA ASP A 43 12.48 2.85 -20.61
C ASP A 43 11.60 1.75 -19.99
N SER A 44 11.36 0.68 -20.75
CA SER A 44 10.60 -0.48 -20.26
C SER A 44 11.25 -1.12 -19.03
N CYS A 45 12.58 -1.27 -18.98
CA CYS A 45 13.29 -1.74 -17.81
C CYS A 45 13.08 -0.86 -16.58
N LEU A 46 13.17 0.47 -16.73
CA LEU A 46 13.00 1.39 -15.61
C LEU A 46 11.56 1.36 -15.08
N LYS A 47 10.56 1.38 -15.95
CA LYS A 47 9.14 1.24 -15.55
C LYS A 47 8.91 -0.05 -14.78
N VAL A 48 9.29 -1.19 -15.33
CA VAL A 48 9.09 -2.49 -14.67
C VAL A 48 9.88 -2.61 -13.38
N PHE A 49 11.08 -2.04 -13.29
CA PHE A 49 11.89 -2.07 -12.08
C PHE A 49 11.27 -1.24 -10.95
N PHE A 50 10.81 -0.04 -11.24
CA PHE A 50 10.17 0.81 -10.22
C PHE A 50 8.80 0.27 -9.82
N GLU A 51 8.04 -0.29 -10.75
CA GLU A 51 6.79 -0.99 -10.42
C GLU A 51 7.06 -2.22 -9.54
N ALA A 52 8.06 -3.04 -9.86
CA ALA A 52 8.41 -4.21 -9.05
C ALA A 52 8.75 -3.82 -7.60
N ILE A 53 9.45 -2.71 -7.36
CA ILE A 53 9.72 -2.23 -6.01
C ILE A 53 8.46 -1.69 -5.34
N SER A 54 7.62 -0.96 -6.07
CA SER A 54 6.52 -0.19 -5.50
C SER A 54 5.25 -1.00 -5.30
N ILE A 55 5.00 -2.05 -6.08
CA ILE A 55 3.78 -2.87 -6.00
C ILE A 55 3.55 -3.47 -4.61
N ALA A 56 4.59 -3.74 -3.84
CA ALA A 56 4.48 -4.30 -2.49
C ALA A 56 3.95 -3.32 -1.43
N CYS A 57 3.69 -2.06 -1.79
CA CYS A 57 3.32 -0.98 -0.87
C CYS A 57 2.08 -1.30 -0.01
N VAL A 58 1.02 -1.84 -0.62
CA VAL A 58 -0.23 -2.18 0.08
C VAL A 58 -0.01 -3.34 1.04
N ASP A 59 0.70 -4.36 0.62
CA ASP A 59 1.00 -5.54 1.44
C ASP A 59 1.83 -5.15 2.66
N ILE A 60 2.79 -4.23 2.51
CA ILE A 60 3.57 -3.69 3.64
C ILE A 60 2.65 -3.04 4.67
N PHE A 61 1.63 -2.25 4.27
CA PHE A 61 0.66 -1.65 5.19
C PHE A 61 -0.15 -2.68 5.94
N VAL A 62 -0.64 -3.70 5.25
CA VAL A 62 -1.43 -4.77 5.86
C VAL A 62 -0.57 -5.61 6.78
N CYS A 63 0.65 -5.97 6.35
CA CYS A 63 1.63 -6.69 7.17
C CYS A 63 2.06 -5.89 8.41
N LEU A 64 2.21 -4.56 8.32
CA LEU A 64 2.44 -3.70 9.49
C LEU A 64 1.27 -3.81 10.49
N SER A 65 0.03 -3.79 10.00
CA SER A 65 -1.15 -3.95 10.84
C SER A 65 -1.18 -5.33 11.52
N GLY A 66 -0.85 -6.38 10.80
CA GLY A 66 -0.68 -7.72 11.34
C GLY A 66 0.48 -7.82 12.33
N TRP A 67 1.63 -7.22 12.02
CA TRP A 67 2.81 -7.24 12.90
C TRP A 67 2.51 -6.72 14.30
N PHE A 68 1.77 -5.62 14.41
CA PHE A 68 1.38 -5.07 15.71
C PHE A 68 0.13 -5.70 16.29
N GLY A 69 -0.74 -6.25 15.48
CA GLY A 69 -2.08 -6.70 15.84
C GLY A 69 -3.03 -5.50 16.02
N ILE A 70 -4.07 -5.44 15.22
CA ILE A 70 -5.11 -4.43 15.36
C ILE A 70 -5.84 -4.65 16.70
N ARG A 71 -5.84 -3.63 17.54
CA ARG A 71 -6.62 -3.60 18.79
C ARG A 71 -7.79 -2.64 18.58
N PRO A 72 -8.98 -3.14 18.26
CA PRO A 72 -10.13 -2.29 17.99
C PRO A 72 -10.51 -1.51 19.25
N THR A 73 -10.58 -0.19 19.08
CA THR A 73 -11.10 0.75 20.09
C THR A 73 -12.00 1.74 19.41
N ILE A 74 -13.03 2.24 20.09
CA ILE A 74 -13.95 3.27 19.58
C ILE A 74 -13.14 4.50 19.13
N LYS A 75 -12.22 4.99 19.96
CA LYS A 75 -11.35 6.12 19.64
C LYS A 75 -10.52 5.89 18.37
N GLY A 76 -9.90 4.72 18.25
CA GLY A 76 -9.07 4.37 17.10
C GLY A 76 -9.88 4.27 15.80
N PHE A 77 -11.04 3.61 15.84
CA PHE A 77 -11.94 3.48 14.71
C PHE A 77 -12.50 4.83 14.29
N SER A 78 -13.02 5.61 15.24
CA SER A 78 -13.56 6.97 14.97
C SER A 78 -12.51 7.90 14.38
N ASN A 79 -11.24 7.83 14.87
CA ASN A 79 -10.14 8.62 14.29
C ASN A 79 -9.85 8.20 12.84
N PHE A 80 -9.86 6.92 12.54
CA PHE A 80 -9.65 6.42 11.18
C PHE A 80 -10.78 6.87 10.24
N VAL A 81 -12.05 6.71 10.64
CA VAL A 81 -13.22 7.15 9.87
C VAL A 81 -13.22 8.66 9.69
N PHE A 82 -12.92 9.42 10.77
CA PHE A 82 -12.83 10.88 10.69
C PHE A 82 -11.74 11.31 9.69
N GLN A 83 -10.58 10.66 9.69
CA GLN A 83 -9.52 10.96 8.73
C GLN A 83 -9.97 10.72 7.28
N CYS A 84 -10.65 9.60 7.01
CA CYS A 84 -11.19 9.32 5.69
C CYS A 84 -12.20 10.39 5.26
N LEU A 85 -13.22 10.65 6.09
CA LEU A 85 -14.28 11.61 5.77
C LEU A 85 -13.73 13.04 5.63
N PHE A 86 -12.81 13.46 6.50
CA PHE A 86 -12.21 14.79 6.44
C PHE A 86 -11.58 15.07 5.07
N TRP A 87 -10.78 14.14 4.55
CA TRP A 87 -10.11 14.32 3.26
C TRP A 87 -11.02 14.05 2.07
N LEU A 88 -11.90 13.05 2.13
CA LEU A 88 -12.82 12.75 1.03
C LEU A 88 -13.82 13.90 0.82
N ILE A 89 -14.43 14.40 1.90
CA ILE A 89 -15.37 15.52 1.83
C ILE A 89 -14.62 16.84 1.58
N GLY A 90 -13.55 17.09 2.32
CA GLY A 90 -12.80 18.35 2.23
C GLY A 90 -12.30 18.65 0.83
N LEU A 91 -11.70 17.66 0.15
CA LEU A 91 -11.22 17.82 -1.22
C LEU A 91 -12.39 17.99 -2.22
N TYR A 92 -13.50 17.27 -2.04
CA TYR A 92 -14.66 17.47 -2.89
C TYR A 92 -15.21 18.90 -2.76
N VAL A 93 -15.31 19.43 -1.54
CA VAL A 93 -15.72 20.83 -1.31
C VAL A 93 -14.74 21.81 -1.95
N VAL A 94 -13.44 21.57 -1.82
CA VAL A 94 -12.40 22.42 -2.47
C VAL A 94 -12.58 22.42 -4.00
N THR A 95 -12.77 21.26 -4.62
CA THR A 95 -12.95 21.18 -6.09
C THR A 95 -14.25 21.83 -6.56
N LEU A 96 -15.31 21.82 -5.74
CA LEU A 96 -16.54 22.56 -6.01
C LEU A 96 -16.31 24.08 -5.96
N ILE A 97 -15.59 24.56 -4.94
CA ILE A 97 -15.28 26.00 -4.79
C ILE A 97 -14.40 26.50 -5.95
N LEU A 98 -13.42 25.69 -6.37
CA LEU A 98 -12.55 26.01 -7.50
C LEU A 98 -13.25 25.86 -8.87
N GLY A 99 -14.47 25.34 -8.92
CA GLY A 99 -15.19 25.11 -10.17
C GLY A 99 -14.63 23.98 -11.05
N THR A 100 -13.73 23.15 -10.50
CA THR A 100 -13.14 22.01 -11.21
C THR A 100 -14.00 20.75 -11.15
N SER A 101 -15.01 20.71 -10.27
CA SER A 101 -16.03 19.67 -10.16
C SER A 101 -17.42 20.28 -10.05
N SER A 102 -18.46 19.47 -10.36
CA SER A 102 -19.85 19.82 -10.16
C SER A 102 -20.49 18.92 -9.12
N ILE A 103 -21.61 19.38 -8.52
CA ILE A 103 -22.38 18.55 -7.59
C ILE A 103 -22.96 17.38 -8.37
N SER A 104 -22.60 16.16 -7.96
CA SER A 104 -23.06 14.92 -8.59
C SER A 104 -23.25 13.80 -7.56
N ILE A 105 -24.12 12.85 -7.88
CA ILE A 105 -24.33 11.65 -7.05
C ILE A 105 -23.01 10.88 -6.90
N GLN A 106 -22.22 10.77 -7.97
CA GLN A 106 -20.92 10.07 -7.93
C GLN A 106 -19.91 10.79 -7.02
N GLY A 107 -19.87 12.14 -7.05
CA GLY A 107 -19.05 12.94 -6.15
C GLY A 107 -19.45 12.73 -4.68
N LEU A 108 -20.75 12.73 -4.38
CA LEU A 108 -21.26 12.45 -3.04
C LEU A 108 -20.93 11.02 -2.60
N MET A 109 -21.08 10.01 -3.47
CA MET A 109 -20.67 8.63 -3.17
C MET A 109 -19.16 8.55 -2.86
N GLY A 110 -18.33 9.33 -3.55
CA GLY A 110 -16.91 9.45 -3.29
C GLY A 110 -16.59 9.93 -1.88
N CYS A 111 -17.37 10.89 -1.35
CA CYS A 111 -17.21 11.41 0.01
C CYS A 111 -17.34 10.35 1.11
N PHE A 112 -18.12 9.30 0.87
CA PHE A 112 -18.39 8.21 1.81
C PHE A 112 -17.64 6.91 1.46
N ALA A 113 -16.61 6.98 0.62
CA ALA A 113 -15.84 5.84 0.16
C ALA A 113 -16.66 4.74 -0.56
N LEU A 114 -17.78 5.11 -1.19
CA LEU A 114 -18.69 4.16 -1.86
C LEU A 114 -18.29 3.85 -3.31
N THR A 115 -17.29 4.54 -3.86
CA THR A 115 -16.79 4.31 -5.23
C THR A 115 -15.82 3.11 -5.30
N LYS A 116 -15.60 2.59 -6.50
CA LYS A 116 -14.60 1.52 -6.72
C LYS A 116 -13.18 1.97 -6.37
N LEU A 117 -12.83 3.22 -6.59
CA LEU A 117 -11.51 3.80 -6.28
C LEU A 117 -11.15 3.72 -4.79
N ASN A 118 -12.14 3.70 -3.91
CA ASN A 118 -11.94 3.63 -2.46
C ASN A 118 -11.86 2.17 -1.94
N TRP A 119 -11.43 1.22 -2.77
CA TRP A 119 -11.38 -0.20 -2.42
C TRP A 119 -10.57 -0.49 -1.16
N PHE A 120 -9.39 0.14 -1.03
CA PHE A 120 -8.50 -0.05 0.12
C PHE A 120 -9.17 0.34 1.44
N ILE A 121 -9.86 1.50 1.47
CA ILE A 121 -10.56 1.96 2.68
C ILE A 121 -11.60 0.92 3.12
N LYS A 122 -12.40 0.41 2.18
CA LYS A 122 -13.44 -0.60 2.45
C LYS A 122 -12.85 -1.92 2.94
N ALA A 123 -11.82 -2.40 2.26
CA ALA A 123 -11.13 -3.63 2.64
C ALA A 123 -10.49 -3.51 4.04
N TYR A 124 -9.89 -2.35 4.35
CA TYR A 124 -9.26 -2.11 5.65
C TYR A 124 -10.29 -1.92 6.78
N ILE A 125 -11.42 -1.25 6.53
CA ILE A 125 -12.53 -1.16 7.50
C ILE A 125 -13.02 -2.55 7.87
N LEU A 126 -13.24 -3.42 6.89
CA LEU A 126 -13.71 -4.78 7.15
C LEU A 126 -12.65 -5.60 7.88
N LEU A 127 -11.37 -5.47 7.55
CA LEU A 127 -10.27 -6.08 8.31
C LEU A 127 -10.28 -5.59 9.77
N TYR A 128 -10.50 -4.29 10.01
CA TYR A 128 -10.57 -3.72 11.35
C TYR A 128 -11.74 -4.29 12.16
N ILE A 129 -12.91 -4.43 11.53
CA ILE A 129 -14.11 -5.03 12.14
C ILE A 129 -13.88 -6.51 12.48
N LEU A 130 -13.18 -7.25 11.61
CA LEU A 130 -12.89 -8.67 11.82
C LEU A 130 -11.70 -8.92 12.76
N ALA A 131 -10.93 -7.90 13.10
CA ALA A 131 -9.73 -8.03 13.93
C ALA A 131 -9.96 -8.74 15.28
N PRO A 132 -11.08 -8.56 16.01
CA PRO A 132 -11.36 -9.31 17.24
C PRO A 132 -11.43 -10.83 17.00
N VAL A 133 -12.09 -11.26 15.91
CA VAL A 133 -12.20 -12.68 15.54
C VAL A 133 -10.84 -13.25 15.16
N LEU A 134 -10.08 -12.52 14.34
CA LEU A 134 -8.73 -12.92 13.95
C LEU A 134 -7.79 -13.01 15.15
N ASN A 135 -7.86 -12.07 16.07
CA ASN A 135 -7.05 -12.09 17.29
C ASN A 135 -7.45 -13.26 18.20
N ALA A 136 -8.74 -13.58 18.34
CA ALA A 136 -9.19 -14.74 19.11
C ALA A 136 -8.66 -16.05 18.51
N PHE A 137 -8.62 -16.18 17.17
CA PHE A 137 -7.97 -17.30 16.49
C PHE A 137 -6.46 -17.34 16.81
N VAL A 138 -5.76 -16.22 16.68
CA VAL A 138 -4.31 -16.11 16.95
C VAL A 138 -3.96 -16.51 18.39
N GLU A 139 -4.82 -16.16 19.36
CA GLU A 139 -4.60 -16.45 20.79
C GLU A 139 -4.86 -17.92 21.15
N LYS A 140 -5.80 -18.58 20.45
CA LYS A 140 -6.24 -19.95 20.79
C LYS A 140 -5.60 -21.03 19.93
N ALA A 141 -5.18 -20.71 18.70
CA ALA A 141 -4.61 -21.69 17.78
C ALA A 141 -3.23 -22.16 18.23
N SER A 142 -2.96 -23.46 18.15
CA SER A 142 -1.60 -23.97 18.29
C SER A 142 -0.73 -23.46 17.13
N GLN A 143 0.59 -23.42 17.34
CA GLN A 143 1.52 -23.04 16.25
C GLN A 143 1.34 -23.92 15.00
N LYS A 144 1.07 -25.21 15.17
CA LYS A 144 0.85 -26.16 14.08
C LYS A 144 -0.42 -25.85 13.31
N ASP A 145 -1.53 -25.61 14.00
CA ASP A 145 -2.81 -25.30 13.37
C ASP A 145 -2.75 -23.97 12.65
N PHE A 146 -2.17 -22.95 13.27
CA PHE A 146 -1.99 -21.65 12.65
C PHE A 146 -1.16 -21.75 11.37
N ARG A 147 -0.04 -22.48 11.40
CA ARG A 147 0.79 -22.75 10.20
C ARG A 147 0.00 -23.46 9.12
N ASN A 148 -0.78 -24.49 9.48
CA ASN A 148 -1.57 -25.26 8.51
C ASN A 148 -2.64 -24.39 7.84
N VAL A 149 -3.31 -23.52 8.61
CA VAL A 149 -4.27 -22.54 8.05
C VAL A 149 -3.58 -21.61 7.08
N LEU A 150 -2.39 -21.07 7.40
CA LEU A 150 -1.65 -20.20 6.46
C LEU A 150 -1.23 -20.95 5.19
N ILE A 151 -0.73 -22.19 5.31
CA ILE A 151 -0.35 -22.99 4.14
C ILE A 151 -1.58 -23.22 3.25
N ALA A 152 -2.70 -23.66 3.82
CA ALA A 152 -3.92 -23.89 3.07
C ALA A 152 -4.43 -22.61 2.39
N PHE A 153 -4.44 -21.50 3.12
CA PHE A 153 -4.87 -20.19 2.61
C PHE A 153 -4.00 -19.73 1.41
N PHE A 154 -2.68 -19.68 1.58
CA PHE A 154 -1.80 -19.22 0.51
C PHE A 154 -1.71 -20.21 -0.65
N THR A 155 -1.87 -21.52 -0.41
CA THR A 155 -2.00 -22.50 -1.50
C THR A 155 -3.25 -22.19 -2.34
N PHE A 156 -4.38 -21.93 -1.70
CA PHE A 156 -5.61 -21.55 -2.38
C PHE A 156 -5.45 -20.24 -3.14
N GLU A 157 -4.90 -19.20 -2.49
CA GLU A 157 -4.69 -17.88 -3.09
C GLU A 157 -3.75 -17.96 -4.30
N PHE A 158 -2.65 -18.73 -4.22
CA PHE A 158 -1.72 -18.89 -5.33
C PHE A 158 -2.34 -19.65 -6.50
N ILE A 159 -3.05 -20.72 -6.24
CA ILE A 159 -3.66 -21.49 -7.32
C ILE A 159 -4.79 -20.70 -7.99
N TYR A 160 -5.79 -20.26 -7.22
CA TYR A 160 -7.02 -19.68 -7.76
C TYR A 160 -6.98 -18.16 -7.93
N GLY A 161 -6.10 -17.47 -7.24
CA GLY A 161 -5.97 -16.03 -7.34
C GLY A 161 -4.83 -15.58 -8.24
N TRP A 162 -3.66 -16.22 -8.13
CA TRP A 162 -2.47 -15.80 -8.85
C TRP A 162 -2.27 -16.54 -10.18
N ILE A 163 -2.23 -17.89 -10.17
CA ILE A 163 -1.99 -18.68 -11.40
C ILE A 163 -3.21 -18.62 -12.31
N PHE A 164 -4.39 -18.91 -11.76
CA PHE A 164 -5.68 -18.91 -12.48
C PHE A 164 -6.49 -17.66 -12.12
N SER A 165 -5.87 -16.47 -12.27
CA SER A 165 -6.52 -15.18 -11.97
C SER A 165 -7.82 -15.05 -12.77
N GLY A 166 -8.91 -14.67 -12.10
CA GLY A 166 -10.25 -14.61 -12.69
C GLY A 166 -11.11 -15.84 -12.44
N SER A 167 -10.56 -16.96 -11.92
CA SER A 167 -11.35 -18.12 -11.53
C SER A 167 -12.10 -17.94 -10.21
N THR A 168 -11.77 -16.92 -9.40
CA THR A 168 -12.48 -16.59 -8.18
C THR A 168 -12.68 -15.09 -8.00
N GLN A 169 -13.93 -14.68 -7.73
CA GLN A 169 -14.30 -13.29 -7.49
C GLN A 169 -13.85 -12.76 -6.11
N HIS A 170 -13.52 -13.65 -5.17
CA HIS A 170 -13.28 -13.26 -3.77
C HIS A 170 -11.87 -12.71 -3.54
N ILE A 171 -10.88 -13.11 -4.34
CA ILE A 171 -9.48 -12.68 -4.17
C ILE A 171 -9.20 -11.38 -4.94
N GLN A 172 -9.80 -11.21 -6.13
CA GLN A 172 -9.71 -9.98 -6.94
C GLN A 172 -8.26 -9.48 -7.13
N SER A 173 -7.32 -10.38 -7.42
CA SER A 173 -5.89 -10.05 -7.58
C SER A 173 -5.27 -9.33 -6.36
N GLY A 174 -5.79 -9.59 -5.16
CA GLY A 174 -5.35 -8.95 -3.91
C GLY A 174 -6.14 -7.71 -3.48
N TYR A 175 -7.01 -7.18 -4.32
CA TYR A 175 -7.88 -6.03 -4.00
C TYR A 175 -9.08 -6.45 -3.11
N SER A 176 -8.83 -7.26 -2.09
CA SER A 176 -9.88 -7.84 -1.27
C SER A 176 -9.52 -7.90 0.21
N THR A 177 -10.54 -7.89 1.07
CA THR A 177 -10.34 -8.12 2.51
C THR A 177 -9.83 -9.53 2.80
N ILE A 178 -10.14 -10.51 1.96
CA ILE A 178 -9.67 -11.89 2.15
C ILE A 178 -8.15 -11.96 2.05
N SER A 179 -7.54 -11.35 1.02
CA SER A 179 -6.09 -11.25 0.90
C SER A 179 -5.47 -10.48 2.06
N PHE A 180 -6.15 -9.41 2.54
CA PHE A 180 -5.70 -8.68 3.73
C PHE A 180 -5.70 -9.54 5.00
N ILE A 181 -6.69 -10.42 5.17
CA ILE A 181 -6.72 -11.39 6.28
C ILE A 181 -5.51 -12.33 6.21
N GLY A 182 -5.19 -12.86 5.03
CA GLY A 182 -4.02 -13.72 4.83
C GLY A 182 -2.71 -13.02 5.23
N LEU A 183 -2.48 -11.81 4.73
CA LEU A 183 -1.30 -10.98 5.04
C LEU A 183 -1.23 -10.61 6.54
N TYR A 184 -2.37 -10.24 7.13
CA TYR A 184 -2.48 -9.94 8.55
C TYR A 184 -2.06 -11.15 9.41
N LEU A 185 -2.62 -12.32 9.12
CA LEU A 185 -2.30 -13.56 9.84
C LEU A 185 -0.86 -14.01 9.61
N LEU A 186 -0.32 -13.87 8.39
CA LEU A 186 1.08 -14.17 8.09
C LEU A 186 2.03 -13.32 8.94
N ALA A 187 1.81 -12.01 8.98
CA ALA A 187 2.64 -11.11 9.78
C ALA A 187 2.52 -11.39 11.29
N ARG A 188 1.30 -11.75 11.78
CA ARG A 188 1.10 -12.21 13.16
C ARG A 188 1.88 -13.48 13.47
N TYR A 189 1.80 -14.48 12.59
CA TYR A 189 2.53 -15.74 12.75
C TYR A 189 4.04 -15.52 12.81
N VAL A 190 4.59 -14.76 11.86
CA VAL A 190 6.03 -14.46 11.81
C VAL A 190 6.48 -13.72 13.06
N ARG A 191 5.69 -12.77 13.56
CA ARG A 191 5.99 -12.03 14.79
C ARG A 191 6.01 -12.90 16.03
N LEU A 192 5.06 -13.82 16.15
CA LEU A 192 4.88 -14.64 17.36
C LEU A 192 5.84 -15.81 17.41
N TYR A 193 5.99 -16.51 16.30
CA TYR A 193 6.71 -17.80 16.28
C TYR A 193 8.12 -17.73 15.69
N GLN A 194 8.51 -16.60 15.13
CA GLN A 194 9.85 -16.35 14.60
C GLN A 194 10.40 -17.52 13.76
N PRO A 195 9.75 -17.93 12.66
CA PRO A 195 10.22 -19.03 11.82
C PRO A 195 11.66 -18.78 11.34
N ARG A 196 12.38 -19.86 10.97
CA ARG A 196 13.81 -19.78 10.58
C ARG A 196 14.15 -18.65 9.61
N ILE A 197 13.24 -18.31 8.70
CA ILE A 197 13.42 -17.21 7.76
C ILE A 197 13.53 -15.86 8.48
N SER A 198 12.85 -15.63 9.59
CA SER A 198 12.90 -14.38 10.34
C SER A 198 14.18 -14.19 11.14
N LEU A 199 14.97 -15.26 11.28
CA LEU A 199 16.24 -15.25 12.00
C LEU A 199 17.45 -14.95 11.10
N LYS A 200 17.24 -14.81 9.78
CA LYS A 200 18.32 -14.49 8.83
C LYS A 200 18.95 -13.12 9.12
N SER A 201 20.15 -12.91 8.60
CA SER A 201 20.90 -11.65 8.76
C SER A 201 20.22 -10.48 8.05
N LYS A 202 20.55 -9.25 8.42
CA LYS A 202 20.11 -8.05 7.70
C LYS A 202 20.60 -8.08 6.24
N SER A 203 21.84 -8.51 6.01
CA SER A 203 22.42 -8.62 4.68
C SER A 203 21.64 -9.57 3.77
N PHE A 204 21.10 -10.66 4.31
CA PHE A 204 20.24 -11.56 3.55
C PHE A 204 18.99 -10.86 3.03
N TYR A 205 18.31 -10.09 3.87
CA TYR A 205 17.10 -9.36 3.43
C TYR A 205 17.43 -8.25 2.45
N VAL A 206 18.52 -7.48 2.69
CA VAL A 206 18.97 -6.44 1.75
C VAL A 206 19.28 -7.05 0.39
N ALA A 207 20.07 -8.12 0.35
CA ALA A 207 20.39 -8.79 -0.91
C ALA A 207 19.13 -9.30 -1.62
N SER A 208 18.19 -9.92 -0.89
CA SER A 208 16.92 -10.38 -1.45
C SER A 208 16.08 -9.24 -2.00
N LEU A 209 15.97 -8.12 -1.26
CA LEU A 209 15.21 -6.94 -1.68
C LEU A 209 15.83 -6.21 -2.87
N CYS A 210 17.14 -6.31 -3.08
CA CYS A 210 17.81 -5.76 -4.26
C CYS A 210 17.71 -6.69 -5.47
N ILE A 211 17.94 -8.00 -5.27
CA ILE A 211 18.01 -8.97 -6.38
C ILE A 211 16.62 -9.30 -6.93
N ALA A 212 15.61 -9.45 -6.07
CA ALA A 212 14.29 -9.91 -6.50
C ALA A 212 13.61 -8.96 -7.51
N PRO A 213 13.60 -7.61 -7.35
CA PRO A 213 13.06 -6.71 -8.38
C PRO A 213 13.81 -6.82 -9.71
N ILE A 214 15.13 -7.00 -9.67
CA ILE A 214 15.95 -7.21 -10.90
C ILE A 214 15.53 -8.49 -11.61
N CYS A 215 15.31 -9.59 -10.87
CA CYS A 215 14.83 -10.84 -11.44
C CYS A 215 13.44 -10.70 -12.06
N VAL A 216 12.51 -9.98 -11.40
CA VAL A 216 11.16 -9.72 -11.93
C VAL A 216 11.25 -8.88 -13.19
N THR A 217 12.07 -7.84 -13.20
CA THR A 217 12.30 -7.00 -14.40
C THR A 217 12.88 -7.83 -15.54
N ALA A 218 13.89 -8.65 -15.26
CA ALA A 218 14.46 -9.54 -16.28
C ALA A 218 13.42 -10.53 -16.84
N ALA A 219 12.60 -11.12 -15.97
CA ALA A 219 11.52 -12.03 -16.39
C ALA A 219 10.44 -11.34 -17.25
N TYR A 220 10.26 -10.03 -17.08
CA TYR A 220 9.32 -9.24 -17.87
C TYR A 220 9.89 -8.86 -19.24
N ILE A 221 11.11 -8.36 -19.28
CA ILE A 221 11.74 -7.76 -20.47
C ILE A 221 12.38 -8.79 -21.40
N THR A 222 12.99 -9.84 -20.84
CA THR A 222 13.78 -10.78 -21.65
C THR A 222 12.97 -11.58 -22.68
N PRO A 223 11.76 -12.10 -22.37
CA PRO A 223 10.98 -12.86 -23.36
C PRO A 223 10.66 -12.07 -24.63
N PRO A 224 10.16 -10.81 -24.59
CA PRO A 224 9.97 -10.00 -25.79
C PRO A 224 11.24 -9.79 -26.60
N ILE A 225 12.37 -9.48 -25.95
CA ILE A 225 13.66 -9.26 -26.62
C ILE A 225 14.11 -10.53 -27.38
N TRP A 226 13.79 -11.71 -26.86
CA TRP A 226 14.09 -13.00 -27.51
C TRP A 226 13.02 -13.46 -28.52
N GLY A 227 12.08 -12.58 -28.89
CA GLY A 227 11.06 -12.82 -29.89
C GLY A 227 9.78 -13.51 -29.40
N ILE A 228 9.63 -13.70 -28.08
CA ILE A 228 8.40 -14.19 -27.45
C ILE A 228 7.45 -13.01 -27.29
N LYS A 229 6.42 -12.89 -28.11
CA LYS A 229 5.50 -11.75 -28.17
C LYS A 229 4.55 -11.63 -26.95
N THR A 230 5.08 -11.76 -25.71
CA THR A 230 4.29 -11.65 -24.49
C THR A 230 5.15 -11.26 -23.29
N THR A 231 4.59 -10.48 -22.40
CA THR A 231 5.17 -10.09 -21.11
C THR A 231 4.57 -10.89 -19.94
N ILE A 232 3.72 -11.90 -20.21
CA ILE A 232 2.91 -12.59 -19.20
C ILE A 232 3.76 -13.22 -18.08
N LEU A 233 4.94 -13.77 -18.40
CA LEU A 233 5.82 -14.39 -17.40
C LEU A 233 6.30 -13.37 -16.34
N GLY A 234 6.57 -12.14 -16.75
CA GLY A 234 6.96 -11.08 -15.83
C GLY A 234 5.77 -10.42 -15.14
N SER A 235 4.69 -10.16 -15.89
CA SER A 235 3.49 -9.48 -15.35
C SER A 235 2.80 -10.27 -14.23
N LEU A 236 2.88 -11.61 -14.25
CA LEU A 236 2.39 -12.45 -13.15
C LEU A 236 3.03 -12.09 -11.80
N TRP A 237 4.31 -11.71 -11.78
CA TRP A 237 4.99 -11.36 -10.54
C TRP A 237 4.60 -9.98 -10.01
N ILE A 238 4.09 -9.09 -10.88
CA ILE A 238 3.62 -7.75 -10.55
C ILE A 238 2.13 -7.81 -10.16
N SER A 239 1.86 -8.40 -8.99
CA SER A 239 0.53 -8.55 -8.42
C SER A 239 0.63 -8.62 -6.90
N TYR A 240 -0.34 -8.05 -6.17
CA TYR A 240 -0.38 -8.07 -4.70
C TYR A 240 -0.38 -9.47 -4.10
N ILE A 241 -0.91 -10.48 -4.80
CA ILE A 241 -0.97 -11.88 -4.33
C ILE A 241 0.16 -12.74 -4.87
N SER A 242 1.12 -12.16 -5.60
CA SER A 242 2.27 -12.92 -6.08
C SER A 242 3.16 -13.33 -4.91
N PRO A 243 3.79 -14.52 -4.97
CA PRO A 243 4.77 -14.93 -3.96
C PRO A 243 5.91 -13.92 -3.79
N TYR A 244 6.28 -13.23 -4.87
CA TYR A 244 7.27 -12.15 -4.87
C TYR A 244 6.81 -10.98 -3.98
N CYS A 245 5.62 -10.43 -4.23
CA CYS A 245 5.10 -9.26 -3.52
C CYS A 245 4.94 -9.54 -2.01
N ILE A 246 4.37 -10.70 -1.66
CA ILE A 246 4.20 -11.15 -0.29
C ILE A 246 5.55 -11.32 0.42
N ALA A 247 6.52 -11.99 -0.24
CA ALA A 247 7.86 -12.19 0.33
C ALA A 247 8.62 -10.85 0.49
N PHE A 248 8.55 -9.97 -0.52
CA PHE A 248 9.16 -8.65 -0.49
C PHE A 248 8.62 -7.83 0.70
N SER A 249 7.30 -7.81 0.87
CA SER A 249 6.64 -7.10 1.99
C SER A 249 7.08 -7.64 3.35
N MET A 250 7.14 -8.97 3.49
CA MET A 250 7.61 -9.59 4.72
C MET A 250 9.09 -9.32 4.99
N PHE A 251 9.95 -9.30 3.96
CA PHE A 251 11.37 -8.97 4.14
C PHE A 251 11.57 -7.51 4.52
N MET A 252 10.76 -6.59 3.99
CA MET A 252 10.71 -5.20 4.44
C MET A 252 10.36 -5.11 5.94
N ILE A 253 9.33 -5.81 6.40
CA ILE A 253 8.97 -5.89 7.83
C ILE A 253 10.15 -6.44 8.66
N LEU A 254 10.77 -7.53 8.21
CA LEU A 254 11.83 -8.21 8.96
C LEU A 254 13.11 -7.37 9.06
N ILE A 255 13.53 -6.69 7.98
CA ILE A 255 14.70 -5.81 8.04
C ILE A 255 14.44 -4.62 8.96
N PHE A 256 13.28 -3.95 8.83
CA PHE A 256 12.94 -2.81 9.67
C PHE A 256 12.76 -3.19 11.13
N SER A 257 12.27 -4.41 11.44
CA SER A 257 12.19 -4.92 12.81
C SER A 257 13.55 -5.04 13.52
N LYS A 258 14.63 -5.16 12.74
CA LYS A 258 16.02 -5.27 13.25
C LYS A 258 16.77 -3.93 13.31
N ILE A 259 16.15 -2.84 12.87
CA ILE A 259 16.72 -1.48 12.93
C ILE A 259 16.29 -0.84 14.24
N GLN A 260 17.21 -0.16 14.92
CA GLN A 260 16.92 0.59 16.15
C GLN A 260 17.02 2.08 15.85
N ILE A 261 15.86 2.72 15.73
CA ILE A 261 15.73 4.16 15.52
C ILE A 261 14.67 4.70 16.48
N GLN A 262 14.96 5.82 17.10
CA GLN A 262 14.02 6.62 17.88
C GLN A 262 14.07 8.07 17.39
N SER A 263 13.00 8.53 16.77
CA SER A 263 12.93 9.87 16.17
C SER A 263 11.53 10.47 16.29
N LYS A 264 11.44 11.65 16.90
CA LYS A 264 10.18 12.40 16.99
C LYS A 264 9.71 12.88 15.60
N VAL A 265 10.65 13.21 14.72
CA VAL A 265 10.36 13.67 13.34
C VAL A 265 9.72 12.53 12.52
N ILE A 266 10.32 11.33 12.55
CA ILE A 266 9.74 10.16 11.86
C ILE A 266 8.32 9.89 12.38
N ASN A 267 8.12 9.90 13.70
CA ASN A 267 6.82 9.65 14.30
C ASN A 267 5.78 10.72 13.95
N TRP A 268 6.22 11.97 13.78
CA TRP A 268 5.36 13.08 13.37
C TRP A 268 4.93 12.95 11.91
N ILE A 269 5.86 12.65 11.00
CA ILE A 269 5.57 12.42 9.58
C ILE A 269 4.64 11.22 9.43
N ALA A 270 4.94 10.11 10.09
CA ALA A 270 4.16 8.88 10.00
C ALA A 270 2.71 9.03 10.47
N ALA A 271 2.44 9.96 11.40
CA ALA A 271 1.07 10.24 11.86
C ALA A 271 0.17 10.80 10.75
N SER A 272 0.75 11.41 9.73
CA SER A 272 0.07 11.99 8.57
C SER A 272 0.25 11.17 7.28
N SER A 273 1.03 10.07 7.30
CA SER A 273 1.33 9.33 6.06
C SER A 273 0.09 8.80 5.35
N PHE A 274 -0.95 8.36 6.07
CA PHE A 274 -2.19 7.91 5.44
C PHE A 274 -2.98 9.04 4.75
N ALA A 275 -2.82 10.29 5.17
CA ALA A 275 -3.42 11.42 4.48
C ALA A 275 -2.85 11.60 3.07
N VAL A 276 -1.58 11.25 2.85
CA VAL A 276 -0.96 11.26 1.52
C VAL A 276 -1.75 10.37 0.56
N PHE A 277 -2.14 9.15 1.01
CA PHE A 277 -3.01 8.26 0.23
C PHE A 277 -4.37 8.93 -0.05
N LEU A 278 -5.06 9.41 0.98
CA LEU A 278 -6.40 9.98 0.86
C LEU A 278 -6.46 11.21 -0.05
N ILE A 279 -5.38 12.00 -0.10
CA ILE A 279 -5.30 13.23 -0.90
C ILE A 279 -5.09 12.90 -2.38
N HIS A 280 -4.07 12.07 -2.73
CA HIS A 280 -3.77 11.84 -4.14
C HIS A 280 -4.70 10.82 -4.81
N THR A 281 -5.26 9.85 -4.04
CA THR A 281 -6.23 8.86 -4.57
C THR A 281 -7.69 9.31 -4.44
N ASN A 282 -7.95 10.54 -4.00
CA ASN A 282 -9.29 11.07 -3.98
C ASN A 282 -9.89 11.03 -5.40
N PRO A 283 -11.16 10.62 -5.57
CA PRO A 283 -11.81 10.57 -6.89
C PRO A 283 -11.71 11.88 -7.70
N ASN A 284 -11.60 13.02 -7.00
CA ASN A 284 -11.51 14.34 -7.64
C ASN A 284 -10.07 14.79 -7.95
N THR A 285 -9.05 14.14 -7.41
CA THR A 285 -7.64 14.53 -7.61
C THR A 285 -6.84 13.47 -8.40
N LEU A 286 -7.23 12.21 -8.32
CA LEU A 286 -6.51 11.08 -8.90
C LEU A 286 -6.30 11.21 -10.41
N TRP A 287 -7.32 11.68 -11.14
CA TRP A 287 -7.22 11.83 -12.60
C TRP A 287 -6.28 12.97 -12.98
N HIS A 288 -6.28 14.08 -12.24
CA HIS A 288 -5.31 15.17 -12.43
C HIS A 288 -3.88 14.72 -12.12
N PHE A 289 -3.70 13.89 -11.08
CA PHE A 289 -2.41 13.27 -10.79
C PHE A 289 -1.94 12.40 -11.96
N LYS A 290 -2.82 11.53 -12.47
CA LYS A 290 -2.54 10.67 -13.62
C LYS A 290 -2.15 11.46 -14.86
N ASP A 291 -2.99 12.42 -15.25
CA ASP A 291 -2.77 13.24 -16.47
C ASP A 291 -1.46 14.02 -16.38
N PHE A 292 -1.14 14.56 -15.20
CA PHE A 292 0.13 15.25 -14.97
C PHE A 292 1.34 14.34 -15.24
N PHE A 293 1.36 13.10 -14.74
CA PHE A 293 2.48 12.19 -14.98
C PHE A 293 2.53 11.67 -16.41
N ILE A 294 1.39 11.52 -17.10
CA ILE A 294 1.34 11.23 -18.54
C ILE A 294 1.97 12.38 -19.34
N ASP A 295 1.62 13.62 -19.04
CA ASP A 295 2.14 14.78 -19.75
C ASP A 295 3.62 15.01 -19.45
N LEU A 296 4.05 14.81 -18.21
CA LEU A 296 5.46 14.85 -17.84
C LEU A 296 6.27 13.82 -18.64
N TYR A 297 5.76 12.57 -18.72
CA TYR A 297 6.41 11.50 -19.47
C TYR A 297 6.54 11.81 -20.97
N LYS A 298 5.51 12.42 -21.59
CA LYS A 298 5.54 12.79 -23.01
C LYS A 298 6.50 13.94 -23.33
N THR A 299 6.78 14.80 -22.35
CA THR A 299 7.55 16.03 -22.53
C THR A 299 9.02 15.93 -22.09
N THR A 300 9.39 14.80 -21.46
CA THR A 300 10.74 14.58 -20.91
C THR A 300 11.37 13.31 -21.49
N GLY A 301 12.70 13.20 -21.39
CA GLY A 301 13.41 11.96 -21.65
C GLY A 301 13.23 10.96 -20.50
N CYS A 302 13.50 9.68 -20.77
CA CYS A 302 13.29 8.58 -19.82
C CYS A 302 13.93 8.85 -18.44
N PHE A 303 15.23 9.19 -18.38
CA PHE A 303 15.93 9.46 -17.12
C PHE A 303 15.45 10.75 -16.44
N GLU A 304 15.13 11.78 -17.21
CA GLU A 304 14.59 13.05 -16.69
C GLU A 304 13.22 12.84 -16.08
N TYR A 305 12.37 12.01 -16.72
CA TYR A 305 11.08 11.62 -16.15
C TYR A 305 11.21 11.07 -14.72
N TRP A 306 12.07 10.09 -14.52
CA TRP A 306 12.24 9.48 -13.21
C TRP A 306 12.83 10.46 -12.19
N LEU A 307 13.80 11.28 -12.59
CA LEU A 307 14.35 12.31 -11.69
C LEU A 307 13.27 13.30 -11.24
N TYR A 308 12.50 13.84 -12.18
CA TYR A 308 11.42 14.77 -11.85
C TYR A 308 10.31 14.08 -11.06
N THR A 309 9.95 12.85 -11.41
CA THR A 309 8.97 12.06 -10.68
C THR A 309 9.35 11.94 -9.21
N PHE A 310 10.57 11.52 -8.87
CA PHE A 310 10.99 11.41 -7.47
C PHE A 310 10.94 12.76 -6.72
N VAL A 311 11.37 13.85 -7.35
CA VAL A 311 11.29 15.18 -6.74
C VAL A 311 9.85 15.60 -6.49
N ILE A 312 8.99 15.43 -7.50
CA ILE A 312 7.57 15.82 -7.42
C ILE A 312 6.82 14.97 -6.40
N LEU A 313 7.04 13.64 -6.38
CA LEU A 313 6.43 12.77 -5.39
C LEU A 313 6.86 13.13 -3.96
N MET A 314 8.12 13.51 -3.77
CA MET A 314 8.59 13.99 -2.47
C MET A 314 7.90 15.31 -2.08
N LEU A 315 7.71 16.24 -3.00
CA LEU A 315 6.99 17.49 -2.75
C LEU A 315 5.52 17.23 -2.42
N ILE A 316 4.84 16.35 -3.18
CA ILE A 316 3.46 15.94 -2.88
C ILE A 316 3.38 15.32 -1.49
N PHE A 317 4.31 14.42 -1.16
CA PHE A 317 4.35 13.78 0.15
C PHE A 317 4.49 14.79 1.29
N VAL A 318 5.48 15.67 1.21
CA VAL A 318 5.74 16.70 2.24
C VAL A 318 4.55 17.66 2.38
N THR A 319 4.00 18.11 1.26
CA THR A 319 2.83 19.02 1.24
C THR A 319 1.63 18.36 1.91
N ALA A 320 1.33 17.11 1.58
CA ALA A 320 0.22 16.36 2.18
C ALA A 320 0.41 16.18 3.69
N VAL A 321 1.64 15.88 4.16
CA VAL A 321 1.95 15.76 5.60
C VAL A 321 1.74 17.09 6.33
N VAL A 322 2.16 18.21 5.74
CA VAL A 322 2.01 19.54 6.33
C VAL A 322 0.53 19.93 6.40
N ILE A 323 -0.22 19.76 5.33
CA ILE A 323 -1.65 20.08 5.28
C ILE A 323 -2.46 19.20 6.25
N ASP A 324 -2.08 17.93 6.44
CA ASP A 324 -2.78 17.04 7.36
C ASP A 324 -2.70 17.45 8.84
N GLN A 325 -1.80 18.38 9.19
CA GLN A 325 -1.78 18.91 10.57
C GLN A 325 -3.11 19.59 10.93
N ILE A 326 -3.82 20.17 9.96
CA ILE A 326 -5.15 20.77 10.17
C ILE A 326 -6.13 19.70 10.66
N ARG A 327 -6.16 18.54 10.02
CA ARG A 327 -7.01 17.41 10.41
C ARG A 327 -6.63 16.89 11.81
N ILE A 328 -5.33 16.80 12.13
CA ILE A 328 -4.87 16.34 13.45
C ILE A 328 -5.35 17.29 14.55
N ILE A 329 -5.26 18.60 14.32
CA ILE A 329 -5.74 19.62 15.28
C ILE A 329 -7.27 19.52 15.43
N ALA A 330 -8.01 19.44 14.31
CA ALA A 330 -9.47 19.30 14.32
C ALA A 330 -9.90 18.04 15.10
N TRP A 331 -9.25 16.90 14.87
CA TRP A 331 -9.53 15.66 15.61
C TRP A 331 -9.30 15.80 17.11
N LYS A 332 -8.18 16.39 17.52
CA LYS A 332 -7.87 16.60 18.94
C LYS A 332 -8.96 17.43 19.62
N TYR A 333 -9.36 18.53 19.00
CA TYR A 333 -10.43 19.39 19.53
C TYR A 333 -11.77 18.67 19.67
N LEU A 334 -12.20 17.97 18.59
CA LEU A 334 -13.46 17.22 18.60
C LEU A 334 -13.45 16.12 19.65
N TRP A 335 -12.37 15.37 19.75
CA TRP A 335 -12.29 14.27 20.70
C TRP A 335 -12.28 14.74 22.16
N GLN A 336 -11.57 15.82 22.48
CA GLN A 336 -11.60 16.44 23.82
C GLN A 336 -13.02 16.85 24.22
N LYS A 337 -13.80 17.42 23.27
CA LYS A 337 -15.20 17.81 23.52
C LYS A 337 -16.12 16.61 23.75
N ILE A 338 -15.84 15.45 23.11
CA ILE A 338 -16.58 14.22 23.34
C ILE A 338 -16.25 13.62 24.71
N GLU A 339 -14.95 13.60 25.09
CA GLU A 339 -14.51 13.08 26.38
C GLU A 339 -15.04 13.93 27.55
N SER A 340 -15.12 15.25 27.44
CA SER A 340 -15.68 16.11 28.48
C SER A 340 -17.15 15.83 28.72
N LYS A 341 -17.96 15.64 27.64
CA LYS A 341 -19.40 15.34 27.77
C LYS A 341 -19.72 13.95 28.35
N ASN A 342 -18.79 13.00 28.27
CA ASN A 342 -18.98 11.66 28.84
C ASN A 342 -18.57 11.59 30.32
N ASN A 343 -17.89 12.61 30.84
CA ASN A 343 -17.48 12.69 32.24
C ASN A 343 -18.42 13.58 33.10
N ASP A 344 -19.34 14.30 32.46
CA ASP A 344 -20.47 15.02 33.07
C ASP A 344 -21.72 14.12 33.10
#